data_ca2cb40b92ef708490b1d443661bf512
#
_entry.id   ca2cb40b92ef708490b1d443661bf512
#
_cell.length_a   1.000
_cell.length_b   1.000
_cell.length_c   1.000
_cell.angle_alpha   90.00
_cell.angle_beta   90.00
_cell.angle_gamma   90.00
#
_symmetry.space_group_name_H-M   'P 1'
#
loop_
_entity.id
_entity.type
_entity.pdbx_description
1 polymer ?
#
loop_
_entity_poly.entity_id
_entity_poly.type
_entity_poly.pdbx_seq_one_letter_code
_entity_poly.pdbx_strand_id
1 'polypeptide(L)'
;LAFSPERVDPGRIDHTTKNVPKVVGGIDAASTEAAAALYGSAVDTIHRVSSPEAAELTKLLEIIFRSVNTALVNELAQIFERMGIRTRDVKKCAAPVPPPRGRPIRP
;
A
#
# COMPACT_ATOMS: atom_id res chain seq x y z
N LEU A 1 -17.49 11.06 12.63
CA LEU A 1 -17.37 10.11 11.53
C LEU A 1 -15.93 10.03 11.03
N ALA A 2 -15.40 8.84 10.91
CA ALA A 2 -14.06 8.61 10.40
C ALA A 2 -14.01 7.32 9.58
N PHE A 3 -13.06 7.24 8.67
CA PHE A 3 -12.83 6.07 7.83
C PHE A 3 -11.38 5.59 7.98
N SER A 4 -11.21 4.29 8.02
CA SER A 4 -9.89 3.65 8.06
C SER A 4 -9.93 2.37 7.22
N PRO A 5 -9.26 2.34 6.06
CA PRO A 5 -9.29 1.18 5.17
C PRO A 5 -8.51 -0.01 5.74
N GLU A 6 -8.95 -1.20 5.38
CA GLU A 6 -8.23 -2.45 5.66
C GLU A 6 -7.00 -2.56 4.76
N ARG A 7 -5.83 -2.76 5.34
CA ARG A 7 -4.56 -2.84 4.62
C ARG A 7 -3.77 -4.12 4.90
N VAL A 8 -4.33 -5.03 5.69
CA VAL A 8 -3.69 -6.31 5.99
C VAL A 8 -3.73 -7.20 4.76
N ASP A 9 -2.58 -7.76 4.41
CA ASP A 9 -2.45 -8.68 3.29
C ASP A 9 -2.59 -10.12 3.82
N PRO A 10 -3.70 -10.80 3.53
CA PRO A 10 -3.91 -12.16 4.03
C PRO A 10 -2.81 -13.11 3.57
N GLY A 11 -2.28 -13.91 4.49
CA GLY A 11 -1.22 -14.88 4.20
C GLY A 11 0.21 -14.35 4.36
N ARG A 12 0.42 -13.09 4.65
CA ARG A 12 1.73 -12.56 5.03
C ARG A 12 1.95 -12.77 6.52
N ILE A 13 3.04 -13.46 6.86
CA ILE A 13 3.38 -13.78 8.24
C ILE A 13 4.10 -12.62 8.92
N ASP A 14 4.86 -11.84 8.17
CA ASP A 14 5.68 -10.72 8.61
C ASP A 14 4.87 -9.43 8.88
N HIS A 15 3.66 -9.34 8.36
CA HIS A 15 2.76 -8.20 8.55
C HIS A 15 1.45 -8.64 9.19
N THR A 16 1.28 -8.30 10.45
CA THR A 16 0.05 -8.50 11.21
C THR A 16 -0.76 -7.20 11.28
N THR A 17 -1.99 -7.27 11.76
CA THR A 17 -2.83 -6.08 11.99
C THR A 17 -2.11 -5.04 12.85
N LYS A 18 -1.30 -5.47 13.82
CA LYS A 18 -0.54 -4.58 14.69
C LYS A 18 0.60 -3.85 13.96
N ASN A 19 1.29 -4.54 13.05
CA ASN A 19 2.51 -4.04 12.39
C ASN A 19 2.23 -3.20 11.14
N VAL A 20 1.09 -3.41 10.51
CA VAL A 20 0.72 -2.65 9.31
C VAL A 20 0.28 -1.24 9.73
N PRO A 21 0.93 -0.18 9.21
CA PRO A 21 0.49 1.18 9.50
C PRO A 21 -0.97 1.40 9.09
N LYS A 22 -1.74 2.00 9.96
CA LYS A 22 -3.16 2.29 9.74
C LYS A 22 -3.33 3.72 9.26
N VAL A 23 -4.19 3.92 8.28
CA VAL A 23 -4.56 5.24 7.78
C VAL A 23 -5.93 5.60 8.34
N VAL A 24 -6.06 6.80 8.88
CA VAL A 24 -7.31 7.29 9.48
C VAL A 24 -7.63 8.67 8.94
N GLY A 25 -8.85 8.85 8.45
CA GLY A 25 -9.37 10.14 8.04
C GLY A 25 -10.75 10.40 8.62
N GLY A 26 -10.88 11.44 9.41
CA GLY A 26 -12.13 11.89 9.99
C GLY A 26 -12.78 13.02 9.20
N ILE A 27 -14.06 13.21 9.42
CA ILE A 27 -14.83 14.31 8.82
C ILE A 27 -14.35 15.68 9.34
N ASP A 28 -13.78 15.69 10.54
CA ASP A 28 -13.15 16.86 11.16
C ASP A 28 -11.94 16.43 11.98
N ALA A 29 -11.20 17.39 12.53
CA ALA A 29 -9.99 17.11 13.30
C ALA A 29 -10.31 16.30 14.57
N ALA A 30 -11.42 16.55 15.23
CA ALA A 30 -11.84 15.82 16.41
C ALA A 30 -12.14 14.35 16.12
N SER A 31 -12.82 14.06 15.01
CA SER A 31 -13.10 12.70 14.56
C SER A 31 -11.82 11.96 14.20
N THR A 32 -10.88 12.61 13.54
CA THR A 32 -9.58 12.01 13.20
C THR A 32 -8.81 11.66 14.47
N GLU A 33 -8.73 12.55 15.44
CA GLU A 33 -8.01 12.30 16.69
C GLU A 33 -8.69 11.21 17.53
N ALA A 34 -10.01 11.18 17.58
CA ALA A 34 -10.77 10.15 18.30
C ALA A 34 -10.52 8.76 17.67
N ALA A 35 -10.57 8.65 16.36
CA ALA A 35 -10.28 7.40 15.66
C ALA A 35 -8.81 6.99 15.81
N ALA A 36 -7.89 7.93 15.74
CA ALA A 36 -6.47 7.66 15.95
C ALA A 36 -6.19 7.16 17.37
N ALA A 37 -6.83 7.72 18.36
CA ALA A 37 -6.71 7.26 19.75
C ALA A 37 -7.27 5.82 19.92
N LEU A 38 -8.40 5.53 19.29
CA LEU A 38 -9.01 4.21 19.34
C LEU A 38 -8.11 3.15 18.69
N TYR A 39 -7.63 3.38 17.47
CA TYR A 39 -6.76 2.43 16.78
C TYR A 39 -5.36 2.38 17.37
N GLY A 40 -4.88 3.46 17.96
CA GLY A 40 -3.57 3.53 18.59
C GLY A 40 -3.37 2.55 19.75
N SER A 41 -4.46 2.06 20.34
CA SER A 41 -4.40 1.02 21.37
C SER A 41 -4.07 -0.37 20.79
N ALA A 42 -4.28 -0.59 19.51
CA ALA A 42 -4.13 -1.90 18.85
C ALA A 42 -3.09 -1.91 17.73
N VAL A 43 -2.67 -0.75 17.22
CA VAL A 43 -1.79 -0.60 16.07
C VAL A 43 -0.60 0.30 16.42
N ASP A 44 0.60 -0.09 15.98
CA ASP A 44 1.84 0.61 16.34
C ASP A 44 1.96 1.98 15.66
N THR A 45 1.52 2.10 14.41
CA THR A 45 1.66 3.34 13.63
C THR A 45 0.35 3.74 13.01
N ILE A 46 0.00 5.02 13.15
CA ILE A 46 -1.22 5.59 12.58
C ILE A 46 -0.85 6.81 11.74
N HIS A 47 -1.29 6.81 10.49
CA HIS A 47 -1.18 7.95 9.60
C HIS A 47 -2.51 8.71 9.55
N ARG A 48 -2.49 9.95 9.95
CA ARG A 48 -3.66 10.83 9.90
C ARG A 48 -3.73 11.51 8.55
N VAL A 49 -4.89 11.46 7.92
CA VAL A 49 -5.16 12.15 6.66
C VAL A 49 -6.29 13.15 6.82
N SER A 50 -6.43 14.07 5.87
CA SER A 50 -7.28 15.24 5.99
C SER A 50 -8.78 14.97 5.94
N SER A 51 -9.19 13.81 5.42
CA SER A 51 -10.63 13.50 5.23
C SER A 51 -10.84 12.00 5.13
N PRO A 52 -12.08 11.51 5.32
CA PRO A 52 -12.44 10.12 5.06
C PRO A 52 -12.17 9.71 3.61
N GLU A 53 -12.42 10.61 2.67
CA GLU A 53 -12.18 10.39 1.24
C GLU A 53 -10.68 10.18 0.95
N ALA A 54 -9.81 10.94 1.61
CA ALA A 54 -8.38 10.76 1.48
C ALA A 54 -7.92 9.39 1.99
N ALA A 55 -8.47 8.91 3.09
CA ALA A 55 -8.20 7.57 3.61
C ALA A 55 -8.69 6.48 2.63
N GLU A 56 -9.86 6.65 2.07
CA GLU A 56 -10.44 5.73 1.09
C GLU A 56 -9.60 5.67 -0.20
N LEU A 57 -9.20 6.83 -0.71
CA LEU A 57 -8.36 6.92 -1.91
C LEU A 57 -6.97 6.33 -1.70
N THR A 58 -6.44 6.35 -0.50
CA THR A 58 -5.17 5.68 -0.18
C THR A 58 -5.26 4.19 -0.46
N LYS A 59 -6.32 3.54 -0.02
CA LYS A 59 -6.55 2.11 -0.28
C LYS A 59 -6.74 1.84 -1.76
N LEU A 60 -7.52 2.67 -2.42
CA LEU A 60 -7.79 2.54 -3.85
C LEU A 60 -6.49 2.68 -4.67
N LEU A 61 -5.65 3.66 -4.34
CA LEU A 61 -4.35 3.84 -4.99
C LEU A 61 -3.45 2.62 -4.81
N GLU A 62 -3.39 2.05 -3.62
CA GLU A 62 -2.61 0.83 -3.36
C GLU A 62 -3.08 -0.35 -4.21
N ILE A 63 -4.39 -0.54 -4.35
CA ILE A 63 -4.97 -1.60 -5.17
C ILE A 63 -4.66 -1.39 -6.65
N ILE A 64 -4.85 -0.18 -7.16
CA ILE A 64 -4.58 0.18 -8.56
C ILE A 64 -3.10 -0.01 -8.88
N PHE A 65 -2.21 0.49 -8.04
CA PHE A 65 -0.77 0.36 -8.22
C PHE A 65 -0.36 -1.11 -8.31
N ARG A 66 -0.85 -1.94 -7.40
CA ARG A 66 -0.57 -3.39 -7.40
C ARG A 66 -1.10 -4.07 -8.66
N SER A 67 -2.32 -3.74 -9.07
CA SER A 67 -2.95 -4.33 -10.25
C SER A 67 -2.19 -3.98 -11.53
N VAL A 68 -1.80 -2.72 -11.69
CA VAL A 68 -1.03 -2.25 -12.85
C VAL A 68 0.35 -2.91 -12.87
N ASN A 69 1.05 -2.98 -11.75
CA ASN A 69 2.35 -3.64 -11.68
C ASN A 69 2.27 -5.13 -11.97
N THR A 70 1.25 -5.81 -11.47
CA THR A 70 1.04 -7.24 -11.74
C THR A 70 0.78 -7.47 -13.23
N ALA A 71 -0.06 -6.67 -13.86
CA ALA A 71 -0.34 -6.76 -15.29
C ALA A 71 0.91 -6.50 -16.13
N LEU A 72 1.67 -5.47 -15.80
CA LEU A 72 2.93 -5.13 -16.48
C LEU A 72 3.94 -6.27 -16.39
N VAL A 73 4.15 -6.81 -15.20
CA VAL A 73 5.10 -7.93 -14.98
C VAL A 73 4.65 -9.18 -15.75
N ASN A 74 3.36 -9.45 -15.80
CA ASN A 74 2.83 -10.60 -16.53
C ASN A 74 3.04 -10.44 -18.05
N GLU A 75 2.80 -9.26 -18.61
CA GLU A 75 3.07 -9.00 -20.02
C GLU A 75 4.56 -9.10 -20.35
N LEU A 76 5.41 -8.54 -19.52
CA LEU A 76 6.86 -8.63 -19.67
C LEU A 76 7.33 -10.10 -19.59
N ALA A 77 6.74 -10.89 -18.71
CA ALA A 77 7.07 -12.32 -18.61
C ALA A 77 6.77 -13.07 -19.91
N GLN A 78 5.65 -12.75 -20.57
CA GLN A 78 5.31 -13.33 -21.88
C GLN A 78 6.30 -12.92 -22.97
N ILE A 79 6.73 -11.65 -22.97
CA ILE A 79 7.74 -11.14 -23.91
C ILE A 79 9.07 -11.86 -23.68
N PHE A 80 9.51 -11.98 -22.43
CA PHE A 80 10.77 -12.66 -22.09
C PHE A 80 10.75 -14.13 -22.49
N GLU A 81 9.63 -14.81 -22.31
CA GLU A 81 9.47 -16.19 -22.73
C GLU A 81 9.64 -16.34 -24.25
N ARG A 82 9.05 -15.45 -25.03
CA ARG A 82 9.20 -15.43 -26.50
C ARG A 82 10.61 -15.11 -26.94
N MET A 83 11.35 -14.35 -26.15
CA MET A 83 12.76 -14.03 -26.39
C MET A 83 13.72 -15.13 -25.92
N GLY A 84 13.23 -16.17 -25.27
CA GLY A 84 14.06 -17.22 -24.68
C GLY A 84 14.76 -16.81 -23.40
N ILE A 85 14.31 -15.73 -22.75
CA ILE A 85 14.87 -15.22 -21.50
C ILE A 85 14.04 -15.73 -20.32
N ARG A 86 14.71 -16.21 -19.27
CA ARG A 86 14.02 -16.67 -18.08
C ARG A 86 13.59 -15.48 -17.21
N THR A 87 12.29 -15.30 -17.06
CA THR A 87 11.69 -14.23 -16.23
C THR A 87 12.21 -14.25 -14.80
N ARG A 88 12.48 -15.44 -14.25
CA ARG A 88 13.03 -15.58 -12.90
C ARG A 88 14.37 -14.86 -12.75
N ASP A 89 15.24 -14.96 -13.74
CA ASP A 89 16.56 -14.31 -13.71
C ASP A 89 16.42 -12.79 -13.74
N VAL A 90 15.53 -12.28 -14.57
CA VAL A 90 15.23 -10.84 -14.65
C VAL A 90 14.66 -10.31 -13.33
N LYS A 91 13.68 -11.01 -12.76
CA LYS A 91 13.10 -10.65 -11.46
C LYS A 91 14.14 -10.63 -10.35
N LYS A 92 15.03 -11.61 -10.33
CA LYS A 92 16.06 -11.73 -9.30
C LYS A 92 17.05 -10.56 -9.36
N CYS A 93 17.37 -10.08 -10.55
CA CYS A 93 18.28 -8.94 -10.73
C CYS A 93 17.58 -7.59 -10.47
N ALA A 94 16.29 -7.48 -10.79
CA ALA A 94 15.54 -6.24 -10.64
C ALA A 94 15.02 -6.02 -9.21
N ALA A 95 14.73 -7.09 -8.48
CA ALA A 95 14.14 -7.02 -7.16
C ALA A 95 14.97 -6.25 -6.10
N PRO A 96 16.31 -6.26 -6.13
CA PRO A 96 17.09 -5.52 -5.16
C PRO A 96 17.16 -4.00 -5.40
N VAL A 97 16.71 -3.53 -6.56
CA VAL A 97 16.65 -2.09 -6.78
C VAL A 97 15.45 -1.57 -5.98
N PRO A 98 15.67 -0.93 -4.81
CA PRO A 98 14.55 -0.31 -4.12
C PRO A 98 13.95 0.70 -5.10
N PRO A 99 12.62 0.73 -5.21
CA PRO A 99 12.01 1.83 -5.94
C PRO A 99 12.62 3.12 -5.39
N PRO A 100 12.97 4.07 -6.24
CA PRO A 100 13.45 5.36 -5.75
C PRO A 100 12.45 5.76 -4.68
N ARG A 101 12.92 5.96 -3.45
CA ARG A 101 12.07 6.41 -2.36
C ARG A 101 11.31 7.58 -2.93
N GLY A 102 10.05 7.32 -3.28
CA GLY A 102 9.27 8.29 -3.99
C GLY A 102 9.33 9.57 -3.19
N ARG A 103 9.92 10.58 -3.77
CA ARG A 103 9.56 11.90 -3.33
C ARG A 103 8.04 11.92 -3.36
N PRO A 104 7.38 12.30 -2.28
CA PRO A 104 5.94 12.38 -2.32
C PRO A 104 5.58 13.15 -3.58
N ILE A 105 4.70 12.59 -4.38
CA ILE A 105 4.14 13.30 -5.52
C ILE A 105 3.52 14.55 -4.88
N ARG A 106 4.21 15.66 -5.00
CA ARG A 106 3.63 16.93 -4.62
C ARG A 106 2.57 17.25 -5.66
N PRO A 107 1.35 17.60 -5.22
CA PRO A 107 0.33 18.06 -6.13
C PRO A 107 0.79 19.28 -6.90
#